data_397e50a559b8cf2fd01a0b5ab1760e06
#
_entry.id   397e50a559b8cf2fd01a0b5ab1760e06
#
_cell.length_a   1.000
_cell.length_b   1.000
_cell.length_c   1.000
_cell.angle_alpha   90.00
_cell.angle_beta   90.00
_cell.angle_gamma   90.00
#
_symmetry.space_group_name_H-M   'P 1'
#
loop_
_entity.id
_entity.type
_entity.pdbx_description
1 polymer ?
#
loop_
_entity_poly.entity_id
_entity_poly.type
_entity_poly.pdbx_seq_one_letter_code
_entity_poly.pdbx_strand_id
1 'polypeptide(L)'
;GTHDNVIEDYLSKNQATAFPTFKPQKKTDLLCIVKSWEILKNKDTDVGLKIIGTLDEGIECTIYLNDMEDVGKKWSTLAKNLWQYCTLKCFHLTPIQGRAQNYQSNPRSLIVLEPDFLIDASYLAECFDTDEMHPESYILNRMVNEPSSEKQIQGIIVNNMLDELIRKPNTPYKELFQKSLFKQPFSLVALGKDTVHNIYQNIHRIHYPALKVFTESLSNIPVQLELSFFSPDYGLQGRVDILYEKDGKRHIVELKSGKSHLYDVWKNNIMQVIAYSMILRKSGRIPLGYSSIFYSSAGENALRHISTNLTLEQELMMCRNRIVGIMHNLAID
;
A
#
# COMPACT_ATOMS: atom_id res chain seq x y z
N GLY A 1 -6.64 -6.77 -47.94
CA GLY A 1 -5.65 -5.97 -48.63
C GLY A 1 -5.74 -4.49 -48.39
N THR A 2 -6.48 -3.99 -47.32
CA THR A 2 -6.57 -2.54 -47.02
C THR A 2 -6.35 -2.20 -45.56
N HIS A 3 -6.26 -3.16 -44.69
CA HIS A 3 -5.98 -2.92 -43.26
C HIS A 3 -4.47 -2.95 -42.91
N ASP A 4 -3.67 -3.71 -43.62
CA ASP A 4 -2.25 -3.85 -43.35
C ASP A 4 -1.47 -2.56 -43.69
N ASN A 5 -1.87 -1.86 -44.74
CA ASN A 5 -1.26 -0.60 -45.15
C ASN A 5 -1.44 0.55 -44.13
N VAL A 6 -2.52 0.56 -43.37
CA VAL A 6 -2.79 1.62 -42.37
C VAL A 6 -1.89 1.47 -41.13
N ILE A 7 -1.59 0.23 -40.74
CA ILE A 7 -0.72 -0.07 -39.60
C ILE A 7 0.73 0.22 -39.98
N GLU A 8 1.16 -0.16 -41.19
CA GLU A 8 2.52 0.16 -41.69
C GLU A 8 2.73 1.66 -41.88
N ASP A 9 1.75 2.42 -42.36
CA ASP A 9 1.82 3.87 -42.51
C ASP A 9 1.84 4.57 -41.14
N TYR A 10 1.11 4.05 -40.12
CA TYR A 10 1.17 4.55 -38.76
C TYR A 10 2.51 4.26 -38.08
N LEU A 11 3.07 3.08 -38.29
CA LEU A 11 4.37 2.70 -37.72
C LEU A 11 5.52 3.50 -38.40
N SER A 12 5.45 3.74 -39.72
CA SER A 12 6.46 4.52 -40.44
C SER A 12 6.46 6.00 -40.08
N LYS A 13 5.29 6.58 -39.82
CA LYS A 13 5.15 7.99 -39.39
C LYS A 13 5.60 8.24 -37.94
N ASN A 14 5.59 7.19 -37.09
CA ASN A 14 6.05 7.27 -35.70
C ASN A 14 7.47 6.75 -35.46
N GLN A 15 8.20 6.35 -36.50
CA GLN A 15 9.61 5.97 -36.40
C GLN A 15 10.59 7.13 -36.19
N ALA A 16 10.11 8.37 -36.15
CA ALA A 16 10.98 9.58 -36.05
C ALA A 16 11.37 9.97 -34.59
N THR A 17 10.96 9.26 -33.60
CA THR A 17 11.58 9.34 -32.27
C THR A 17 12.40 8.08 -32.05
N ALA A 18 13.70 8.18 -32.27
CA ALA A 18 14.63 7.16 -31.82
C ALA A 18 14.27 6.83 -30.36
N PHE A 19 13.74 5.64 -30.15
CA PHE A 19 13.67 5.10 -28.79
C PHE A 19 15.06 5.27 -28.20
N PRO A 20 15.23 5.95 -27.05
CA PRO A 20 16.52 5.99 -26.41
C PRO A 20 16.97 4.54 -26.35
N THR A 21 18.12 4.24 -26.94
CA THR A 21 18.76 2.94 -26.81
C THR A 21 19.00 2.77 -25.33
N PHE A 22 18.08 2.14 -24.65
CA PHE A 22 18.25 1.68 -23.30
C PHE A 22 19.45 0.74 -23.35
N LYS A 23 20.61 1.21 -22.92
CA LYS A 23 21.66 0.30 -22.47
C LYS A 23 20.97 -0.57 -21.44
N PRO A 24 20.91 -1.91 -21.60
CA PRO A 24 20.29 -2.75 -20.62
C PRO A 24 21.01 -2.49 -19.30
N GLN A 25 20.39 -1.71 -18.41
CA GLN A 25 20.79 -1.70 -17.01
C GLN A 25 20.71 -3.17 -16.61
N LYS A 26 21.81 -3.73 -16.09
CA LYS A 26 21.81 -5.09 -15.56
C LYS A 26 20.56 -5.19 -14.69
N LYS A 27 19.58 -6.01 -15.13
CA LYS A 27 18.36 -6.24 -14.38
C LYS A 27 18.78 -6.73 -13.01
N THR A 28 18.58 -5.90 -11.99
CA THR A 28 18.78 -6.24 -10.58
C THR A 28 17.51 -6.75 -9.95
N ASP A 29 16.41 -6.72 -10.71
CA ASP A 29 15.09 -7.20 -10.32
C ASP A 29 14.86 -8.57 -10.96
N LEU A 30 14.53 -9.56 -10.13
CA LEU A 30 14.36 -10.96 -10.52
C LEU A 30 13.00 -11.48 -10.11
N LEU A 31 12.44 -12.38 -10.92
CA LEU A 31 11.38 -13.28 -10.52
C LEU A 31 11.98 -14.70 -10.43
N CYS A 32 11.86 -15.32 -9.27
CA CYS A 32 12.50 -16.60 -8.96
C CYS A 32 11.49 -17.60 -8.40
N ILE A 33 11.43 -18.80 -8.97
CA ILE A 33 10.70 -19.93 -8.39
C ILE A 33 11.66 -20.69 -7.47
N VAL A 34 11.34 -20.77 -6.19
CA VAL A 34 12.20 -21.35 -5.16
C VAL A 34 12.24 -22.87 -5.27
N LYS A 35 13.42 -23.47 -5.40
CA LYS A 35 13.63 -24.92 -5.35
C LYS A 35 13.99 -25.41 -3.94
N SER A 36 14.90 -24.68 -3.30
CA SER A 36 15.35 -24.98 -1.94
C SER A 36 15.95 -23.74 -1.29
N TRP A 37 16.06 -23.78 0.03
CA TRP A 37 16.70 -22.71 0.81
C TRP A 37 17.39 -23.26 2.04
N GLU A 38 18.36 -22.52 2.53
CA GLU A 38 19.07 -22.84 3.77
C GLU A 38 19.38 -21.56 4.55
N ILE A 39 19.27 -21.61 5.88
CA ILE A 39 19.69 -20.54 6.75
C ILE A 39 21.21 -20.58 6.87
N LEU A 40 21.83 -19.43 6.54
CA LEU A 40 23.27 -19.28 6.70
C LEU A 40 23.58 -18.97 8.17
N LYS A 41 24.55 -19.68 8.74
CA LYS A 41 24.96 -19.53 10.13
C LYS A 41 26.43 -19.17 10.25
N ASN A 42 26.72 -18.30 11.23
CA ASN A 42 28.06 -18.08 11.73
C ASN A 42 28.10 -18.59 13.17
N LYS A 43 28.74 -19.72 13.40
CA LYS A 43 28.62 -20.53 14.63
C LYS A 43 27.12 -20.84 14.88
N ASP A 44 26.55 -20.35 15.97
CA ASP A 44 25.15 -20.59 16.35
C ASP A 44 24.20 -19.44 15.97
N THR A 45 24.70 -18.40 15.31
CA THR A 45 23.91 -17.21 14.95
C THR A 45 23.52 -17.28 13.48
N ASP A 46 22.23 -17.06 13.21
CA ASP A 46 21.72 -16.91 11.86
C ASP A 46 22.24 -15.57 11.28
N VAL A 47 22.84 -15.63 10.09
CA VAL A 47 23.45 -14.47 9.43
C VAL A 47 22.87 -14.21 8.05
N GLY A 48 21.90 -14.99 7.62
CA GLY A 48 21.24 -14.81 6.34
C GLY A 48 20.51 -16.04 5.83
N LEU A 49 20.11 -15.96 4.58
CA LEU A 49 19.36 -16.99 3.88
C LEU A 49 19.95 -17.19 2.48
N LYS A 50 20.24 -18.42 2.10
CA LYS A 50 20.59 -18.79 0.74
C LYS A 50 19.39 -19.45 0.08
N ILE A 51 19.04 -19.01 -1.11
CA ILE A 51 17.93 -19.51 -1.90
C ILE A 51 18.48 -20.02 -3.23
N ILE A 52 18.09 -21.23 -3.60
CA ILE A 52 18.34 -21.81 -4.93
C ILE A 52 17.00 -21.87 -5.64
N GLY A 53 16.93 -21.33 -6.85
CA GLY A 53 15.70 -21.30 -7.61
C GLY A 53 15.93 -21.19 -9.11
N THR A 54 14.84 -20.98 -9.84
CA THR A 54 14.82 -20.87 -11.29
C THR A 54 14.21 -19.53 -11.68
N LEU A 55 14.87 -18.80 -12.55
CA LEU A 55 14.36 -17.56 -13.16
C LEU A 55 13.31 -17.88 -14.25
N ASP A 56 12.56 -16.87 -14.70
CA ASP A 56 11.53 -17.01 -15.75
C ASP A 56 12.02 -17.71 -17.02
N GLU A 57 13.30 -17.59 -17.36
CA GLU A 57 13.91 -18.21 -18.53
C GLU A 57 14.32 -19.68 -18.30
N GLY A 58 13.97 -20.28 -17.16
CA GLY A 58 14.36 -21.63 -16.77
C GLY A 58 15.81 -21.76 -16.29
N ILE A 59 16.50 -20.65 -16.10
CA ILE A 59 17.90 -20.60 -15.70
C ILE A 59 17.99 -20.70 -14.17
N GLU A 60 18.81 -21.61 -13.67
CA GLU A 60 19.06 -21.75 -12.24
C GLU A 60 19.82 -20.54 -11.69
N CYS A 61 19.41 -20.07 -10.52
CA CYS A 61 20.05 -18.95 -9.83
C CYS A 61 20.25 -19.25 -8.34
N THR A 62 21.20 -18.54 -7.74
CA THR A 62 21.42 -18.54 -6.30
C THR A 62 21.33 -17.12 -5.76
N ILE A 63 20.54 -16.92 -4.73
CA ILE A 63 20.32 -15.63 -4.08
C ILE A 63 20.77 -15.72 -2.62
N TYR A 64 21.70 -14.86 -2.22
CA TYR A 64 22.19 -14.70 -0.86
C TYR A 64 21.55 -13.47 -0.23
N LEU A 65 20.71 -13.66 0.77
CA LEU A 65 20.08 -12.61 1.55
C LEU A 65 20.82 -12.50 2.89
N ASN A 66 21.73 -11.55 3.01
CA ASN A 66 22.54 -11.37 4.21
C ASN A 66 21.79 -10.54 5.25
N ASP A 67 21.72 -11.01 6.49
CA ASP A 67 21.16 -10.25 7.60
C ASP A 67 22.03 -9.02 7.88
N MET A 68 21.37 -7.89 8.15
CA MET A 68 22.00 -6.60 8.38
C MET A 68 21.46 -6.03 9.69
N GLU A 69 22.15 -6.32 10.79
CA GLU A 69 21.73 -5.90 12.15
C GLU A 69 21.61 -4.38 12.27
N ASP A 70 22.54 -3.64 11.69
CA ASP A 70 22.59 -2.17 11.73
C ASP A 70 21.34 -1.50 11.14
N VAL A 71 20.61 -2.20 10.27
CA VAL A 71 19.38 -1.71 9.62
C VAL A 71 18.15 -2.56 9.97
N GLY A 72 18.26 -3.44 10.98
CA GLY A 72 17.15 -4.26 11.47
C GLY A 72 16.64 -5.31 10.50
N LYS A 73 17.42 -5.70 9.48
CA LYS A 73 17.04 -6.66 8.45
C LYS A 73 17.48 -8.06 8.82
N LYS A 74 16.51 -8.91 9.11
CA LYS A 74 16.71 -10.33 9.38
C LYS A 74 16.08 -11.19 8.29
N TRP A 75 16.75 -11.28 7.15
CA TRP A 75 16.29 -12.11 6.02
C TRP A 75 16.19 -13.59 6.37
N SER A 76 17.00 -14.07 7.31
CA SER A 76 16.91 -15.44 7.85
C SER A 76 15.50 -15.77 8.32
N THR A 77 14.73 -14.79 8.83
CA THR A 77 13.36 -15.01 9.27
C THR A 77 12.39 -15.35 8.13
N LEU A 78 12.71 -14.99 6.89
CA LEU A 78 11.92 -15.33 5.72
C LEU A 78 11.83 -16.84 5.50
N ALA A 79 12.85 -17.59 5.92
CA ALA A 79 12.92 -19.05 5.76
C ALA A 79 11.67 -19.78 6.29
N LYS A 80 11.04 -19.26 7.36
CA LYS A 80 9.84 -19.83 7.98
C LYS A 80 8.58 -19.67 7.13
N ASN A 81 8.62 -18.77 6.15
CA ASN A 81 7.49 -18.41 5.30
C ASN A 81 7.62 -18.98 3.88
N LEU A 82 8.74 -19.63 3.55
CA LEU A 82 8.97 -20.22 2.24
C LEU A 82 8.45 -21.64 2.16
N TRP A 83 8.06 -22.04 0.97
CA TRP A 83 7.78 -23.43 0.60
C TRP A 83 8.37 -23.72 -0.78
N GLN A 84 8.48 -24.98 -1.10
CA GLN A 84 9.03 -25.40 -2.39
C GLN A 84 8.11 -24.96 -3.53
N TYR A 85 8.70 -24.33 -4.54
CA TYR A 85 8.05 -23.74 -5.71
C TYR A 85 7.26 -22.45 -5.43
N CYS A 86 7.38 -21.84 -4.26
CA CYS A 86 6.87 -20.48 -4.09
C CYS A 86 7.64 -19.50 -5.00
N THR A 87 6.97 -18.42 -5.35
CA THR A 87 7.52 -17.37 -6.21
C THR A 87 8.05 -16.22 -5.38
N LEU A 88 9.25 -15.76 -5.69
CA LEU A 88 9.87 -14.57 -5.08
C LEU A 88 10.12 -13.51 -6.15
N LYS A 89 9.58 -12.32 -5.96
CA LYS A 89 10.00 -11.12 -6.66
C LYS A 89 11.06 -10.41 -5.83
N CYS A 90 12.26 -10.30 -6.38
CA CYS A 90 13.39 -9.69 -5.70
C CYS A 90 13.77 -8.39 -6.41
N PHE A 91 13.89 -7.30 -5.66
CA PHE A 91 14.28 -5.98 -6.17
C PHE A 91 15.66 -5.59 -5.67
N HIS A 92 16.39 -4.88 -6.52
CA HIS A 92 17.68 -4.25 -6.19
C HIS A 92 18.74 -5.23 -5.65
N LEU A 93 18.77 -6.45 -6.17
CA LEU A 93 19.86 -7.36 -5.86
C LEU A 93 21.16 -6.95 -6.57
N THR A 94 22.29 -7.30 -5.98
CA THR A 94 23.61 -7.08 -6.55
C THR A 94 24.14 -8.37 -7.15
N PRO A 95 24.50 -8.43 -8.44
CA PRO A 95 25.16 -9.60 -9.01
C PRO A 95 26.53 -9.85 -8.35
N ILE A 96 26.86 -11.10 -8.08
CA ILE A 96 28.17 -11.49 -7.53
C ILE A 96 29.16 -11.60 -8.67
N GLN A 97 30.26 -10.85 -8.61
CA GLN A 97 31.30 -10.86 -9.64
C GLN A 97 31.94 -12.27 -9.79
N GLY A 98 32.14 -12.70 -11.02
CA GLY A 98 32.77 -13.98 -11.34
C GLY A 98 31.87 -15.21 -11.12
N ARG A 99 30.59 -15.02 -10.71
CA ARG A 99 29.62 -16.11 -10.53
C ARG A 99 28.35 -15.77 -11.33
N ALA A 100 28.18 -16.41 -12.47
CA ALA A 100 26.98 -16.25 -13.27
C ALA A 100 25.74 -16.65 -12.48
N GLN A 101 24.63 -15.90 -12.60
CA GLN A 101 23.35 -16.14 -11.95
C GLN A 101 23.39 -16.23 -10.41
N ASN A 102 24.41 -15.63 -9.78
CA ASN A 102 24.50 -15.49 -8.34
C ASN A 102 24.30 -14.03 -7.94
N TYR A 103 23.43 -13.81 -6.97
CA TYR A 103 23.01 -12.49 -6.51
C TYR A 103 23.09 -12.39 -5.00
N GLN A 104 23.27 -11.19 -4.49
CA GLN A 104 23.26 -10.91 -3.06
C GLN A 104 22.40 -9.70 -2.73
N SER A 105 21.84 -9.69 -1.52
CA SER A 105 21.12 -8.55 -0.99
C SER A 105 22.06 -7.38 -0.69
N ASN A 106 21.49 -6.20 -0.69
CA ASN A 106 22.12 -4.95 -0.27
C ASN A 106 21.08 -4.13 0.55
N PRO A 107 21.46 -2.98 1.14
CA PRO A 107 20.54 -2.17 1.95
C PRO A 107 19.25 -1.76 1.23
N ARG A 108 19.24 -1.74 -0.11
CA ARG A 108 18.07 -1.36 -0.92
C ARG A 108 17.19 -2.53 -1.33
N SER A 109 17.62 -3.76 -1.07
CA SER A 109 16.89 -4.95 -1.51
C SER A 109 15.52 -5.06 -0.87
N LEU A 110 14.55 -5.50 -1.65
CA LEU A 110 13.19 -5.78 -1.24
C LEU A 110 12.77 -7.14 -1.81
N ILE A 111 12.16 -7.97 -0.99
CA ILE A 111 11.71 -9.32 -1.36
C ILE A 111 10.21 -9.41 -1.17
N VAL A 112 9.50 -9.89 -2.18
CA VAL A 112 8.06 -10.10 -2.17
C VAL A 112 7.76 -11.57 -2.46
N LEU A 113 7.18 -12.25 -1.49
CA LEU A 113 6.74 -13.64 -1.58
C LEU A 113 5.37 -13.69 -2.26
N GLU A 114 5.22 -14.56 -3.27
CA GLU A 114 3.96 -14.70 -4.05
C GLU A 114 3.39 -13.32 -4.46
N PRO A 115 4.04 -12.58 -5.36
CA PRO A 115 3.63 -11.23 -5.72
C PRO A 115 2.24 -11.15 -6.34
N ASP A 116 1.75 -12.23 -6.95
CA ASP A 116 0.41 -12.31 -7.52
C ASP A 116 -0.70 -12.43 -6.46
N PHE A 117 -0.32 -12.78 -5.22
CA PHE A 117 -1.26 -12.80 -4.10
C PHE A 117 -1.41 -11.41 -3.52
N LEU A 118 -2.53 -10.75 -3.85
CA LEU A 118 -2.77 -9.36 -3.48
C LEU A 118 -3.28 -9.22 -2.05
N ILE A 119 -2.51 -8.53 -1.20
CA ILE A 119 -2.89 -8.16 0.16
C ILE A 119 -3.45 -6.74 0.15
N ASP A 120 -4.58 -6.53 0.82
CA ASP A 120 -5.19 -5.21 0.96
C ASP A 120 -4.37 -4.32 1.89
N ALA A 121 -4.07 -3.08 1.43
CA ALA A 121 -3.22 -2.13 2.12
C ALA A 121 -3.79 -1.71 3.49
N SER A 122 -5.12 -1.56 3.61
CA SER A 122 -5.76 -1.14 4.86
C SER A 122 -5.65 -2.23 5.93
N TYR A 123 -5.95 -3.48 5.57
CA TYR A 123 -5.81 -4.61 6.49
C TYR A 123 -4.35 -4.92 6.83
N LEU A 124 -3.43 -4.76 5.88
CA LEU A 124 -2.00 -4.89 6.14
C LEU A 124 -1.51 -3.84 7.14
N ALA A 125 -2.01 -2.62 7.02
CA ALA A 125 -1.68 -1.52 7.93
C ALA A 125 -2.14 -1.79 9.37
N GLU A 126 -3.28 -2.44 9.56
CA GLU A 126 -3.79 -2.80 10.90
C GLU A 126 -2.85 -3.74 11.68
N CYS A 127 -1.93 -4.42 11.00
CA CYS A 127 -0.87 -5.22 11.65
C CYS A 127 0.17 -4.37 12.39
N PHE A 128 0.09 -3.03 12.30
CA PHE A 128 1.00 -2.07 12.90
C PHE A 128 0.29 -1.11 13.87
N ASP A 129 -0.71 -1.60 14.58
CA ASP A 129 -1.47 -0.84 15.58
C ASP A 129 -0.65 -0.52 16.84
N THR A 130 0.45 -1.23 17.03
CA THR A 130 1.48 -1.01 18.06
C THR A 130 2.84 -0.76 17.42
N ASP A 131 3.88 -0.57 18.23
CA ASP A 131 5.25 -0.44 17.72
C ASP A 131 5.77 -1.74 17.11
N GLU A 132 5.21 -2.88 17.52
CA GLU A 132 5.52 -4.20 16.98
C GLU A 132 4.57 -4.57 15.84
N MET A 133 5.03 -5.47 14.98
CA MET A 133 4.30 -5.97 13.84
C MET A 133 3.57 -7.26 14.20
N HIS A 134 2.24 -7.31 14.00
CA HIS A 134 1.36 -8.43 14.32
C HIS A 134 0.67 -8.97 13.06
N PRO A 135 1.34 -9.79 12.22
CA PRO A 135 0.78 -10.27 10.96
C PRO A 135 -0.47 -11.17 11.17
N GLU A 136 -0.63 -11.79 12.34
CA GLU A 136 -1.79 -12.59 12.71
C GLU A 136 -3.08 -11.76 12.75
N SER A 137 -2.98 -10.47 13.06
CA SER A 137 -4.12 -9.53 13.09
C SER A 137 -4.81 -9.44 11.74
N TYR A 138 -4.07 -9.59 10.63
CA TYR A 138 -4.66 -9.62 9.29
C TYR A 138 -5.71 -10.73 9.14
N ILE A 139 -5.44 -11.91 9.67
CA ILE A 139 -6.32 -13.07 9.57
C ILE A 139 -7.46 -12.95 10.59
N LEU A 140 -7.13 -12.62 11.84
CA LEU A 140 -8.10 -12.51 12.92
C LEU A 140 -9.17 -11.46 12.60
N ASN A 141 -8.78 -10.27 12.14
CA ASN A 141 -9.72 -9.19 11.80
C ASN A 141 -10.66 -9.54 10.64
N ARG A 142 -10.29 -10.49 9.78
CA ARG A 142 -11.15 -10.96 8.67
C ARG A 142 -12.08 -12.12 9.09
N MET A 143 -11.74 -12.86 10.12
CA MET A 143 -12.56 -13.96 10.63
C MET A 143 -13.62 -13.49 11.62
N VAL A 144 -13.43 -12.35 12.27
CA VAL A 144 -14.35 -11.81 13.26
C VAL A 144 -15.25 -10.77 12.61
N ASN A 145 -16.53 -11.10 12.47
CA ASN A 145 -17.57 -10.15 12.07
C ASN A 145 -18.10 -9.41 13.31
N GLU A 146 -17.39 -8.38 13.75
CA GLU A 146 -17.91 -7.49 14.77
C GLU A 146 -18.94 -6.51 14.18
N PRO A 147 -20.05 -6.23 14.91
CA PRO A 147 -20.97 -5.19 14.50
C PRO A 147 -20.24 -3.83 14.49
N SER A 148 -20.53 -3.00 13.48
CA SER A 148 -19.89 -1.70 13.35
C SER A 148 -20.07 -0.85 14.59
N SER A 149 -18.98 -0.41 15.18
CA SER A 149 -19.00 0.50 16.31
C SER A 149 -19.50 1.89 15.94
N GLU A 150 -19.97 2.68 16.92
CA GLU A 150 -20.35 4.09 16.71
C GLU A 150 -19.24 4.88 16.01
N LYS A 151 -17.97 4.66 16.40
CA LYS A 151 -16.81 5.33 15.79
C LYS A 151 -16.59 4.96 14.33
N GLN A 152 -16.79 3.69 13.98
CA GLN A 152 -16.68 3.23 12.60
C GLN A 152 -17.80 3.85 11.74
N ILE A 153 -19.03 3.87 12.24
CA ILE A 153 -20.15 4.49 11.53
C ILE A 153 -19.93 5.99 11.37
N GLN A 154 -19.45 6.69 12.40
CA GLN A 154 -19.05 8.09 12.30
C GLN A 154 -17.98 8.30 11.24
N GLY A 155 -16.98 7.43 11.18
CA GLY A 155 -15.92 7.47 10.16
C GLY A 155 -16.47 7.34 8.76
N ILE A 156 -17.36 6.39 8.52
CA ILE A 156 -18.04 6.19 7.23
C ILE A 156 -18.86 7.44 6.83
N ILE A 157 -19.59 8.03 7.78
CA ILE A 157 -20.37 9.24 7.51
C ILE A 157 -19.42 10.41 7.13
N VAL A 158 -18.34 10.61 7.88
CA VAL A 158 -17.35 11.66 7.61
C VAL A 158 -16.70 11.48 6.23
N ASN A 159 -16.36 10.26 5.84
CA ASN A 159 -15.81 9.96 4.52
C ASN A 159 -16.83 10.27 3.41
N ASN A 160 -18.07 9.80 3.56
CA ASN A 160 -19.13 10.11 2.61
C ASN A 160 -19.42 11.62 2.48
N MET A 161 -19.29 12.37 3.59
CA MET A 161 -19.46 13.83 3.59
C MET A 161 -18.33 14.52 2.85
N LEU A 162 -17.09 14.04 2.99
CA LEU A 162 -15.95 14.55 2.26
C LEU A 162 -16.15 14.39 0.74
N ASP A 163 -16.55 13.20 0.30
CA ASP A 163 -16.85 12.91 -1.09
C ASP A 163 -17.92 13.85 -1.67
N GLU A 164 -18.99 14.04 -0.91
CA GLU A 164 -20.10 14.92 -1.35
C GLU A 164 -19.67 16.38 -1.39
N LEU A 165 -18.87 16.86 -0.45
CA LEU A 165 -18.35 18.23 -0.44
C LEU A 165 -17.38 18.48 -1.61
N ILE A 166 -16.56 17.51 -2.00
CA ILE A 166 -15.71 17.64 -3.18
C ILE A 166 -16.54 17.73 -4.45
N ARG A 167 -17.62 16.93 -4.55
CA ARG A 167 -18.53 16.96 -5.71
C ARG A 167 -19.42 18.19 -5.74
N LYS A 168 -19.90 18.64 -4.57
CA LYS A 168 -20.85 19.74 -4.37
C LYS A 168 -20.48 20.59 -3.16
N PRO A 169 -19.53 21.54 -3.29
CA PRO A 169 -18.97 22.29 -2.15
C PRO A 169 -19.98 23.09 -1.32
N ASN A 170 -21.11 23.48 -1.93
CA ASN A 170 -22.12 24.35 -1.29
C ASN A 170 -23.30 23.57 -0.69
N THR A 171 -23.20 22.24 -0.55
CA THR A 171 -24.27 21.44 0.06
C THR A 171 -24.45 21.81 1.52
N PRO A 172 -25.68 22.18 1.98
CA PRO A 172 -25.95 22.52 3.38
C PRO A 172 -25.66 21.32 4.30
N TYR A 173 -25.15 21.58 5.50
CA TYR A 173 -24.73 20.53 6.45
C TYR A 173 -25.81 19.47 6.69
N LYS A 174 -27.07 19.90 6.93
CA LYS A 174 -28.17 18.97 7.19
C LYS A 174 -28.42 18.01 6.02
N GLU A 175 -28.41 18.52 4.80
CA GLU A 175 -28.57 17.72 3.59
C GLU A 175 -27.38 16.78 3.39
N LEU A 176 -26.17 17.28 3.60
CA LEU A 176 -24.92 16.53 3.51
C LEU A 176 -24.92 15.35 4.49
N PHE A 177 -25.28 15.60 5.74
CA PHE A 177 -25.38 14.56 6.78
C PHE A 177 -26.46 13.51 6.43
N GLN A 178 -27.63 13.96 6.01
CA GLN A 178 -28.73 13.05 5.61
C GLN A 178 -28.32 12.14 4.45
N LYS A 179 -27.72 12.67 3.39
CA LYS A 179 -27.24 11.89 2.26
C LYS A 179 -26.21 10.84 2.68
N SER A 180 -25.29 11.22 3.55
CA SER A 180 -24.25 10.31 4.06
C SER A 180 -24.84 9.21 4.95
N LEU A 181 -25.85 9.56 5.72
CA LEU A 181 -26.61 8.67 6.60
C LEU A 181 -27.35 7.58 5.80
N PHE A 182 -28.04 7.97 4.72
CA PHE A 182 -28.84 7.05 3.90
C PHE A 182 -27.98 5.98 3.17
N LYS A 183 -26.68 6.16 3.08
CA LYS A 183 -25.78 5.14 2.54
C LYS A 183 -25.57 3.96 3.52
N GLN A 184 -25.98 4.10 4.80
CA GLN A 184 -25.78 3.09 5.86
C GLN A 184 -27.09 2.81 6.67
N PRO A 185 -28.21 2.47 6.03
CA PRO A 185 -29.51 2.46 6.70
C PRO A 185 -29.61 1.43 7.84
N PHE A 186 -29.03 0.25 7.68
CA PHE A 186 -29.11 -0.83 8.68
C PHE A 186 -28.27 -0.56 9.92
N SER A 187 -27.08 0.00 9.75
CA SER A 187 -26.20 0.35 10.87
C SER A 187 -26.82 1.43 11.77
N LEU A 188 -27.62 2.32 11.19
CA LEU A 188 -28.30 3.39 11.92
C LEU A 188 -29.46 2.92 12.78
N VAL A 189 -30.22 1.94 12.29
CA VAL A 189 -31.32 1.35 13.07
C VAL A 189 -30.76 0.69 14.34
N ALA A 190 -29.58 0.07 14.23
CA ALA A 190 -28.92 -0.59 15.36
C ALA A 190 -28.41 0.41 16.43
N LEU A 191 -28.02 1.64 16.04
CA LEU A 191 -27.46 2.63 16.96
C LEU A 191 -28.49 3.36 17.83
N GLY A 192 -29.71 3.48 17.36
CA GLY A 192 -30.76 4.24 18.05
C GLY A 192 -30.67 5.77 17.86
N LYS A 193 -31.79 6.44 18.13
CA LYS A 193 -31.98 7.86 17.82
C LYS A 193 -31.00 8.81 18.52
N ASP A 194 -30.76 8.56 19.80
CA ASP A 194 -29.93 9.43 20.64
C ASP A 194 -28.46 9.36 20.21
N THR A 195 -27.94 8.16 19.90
CA THR A 195 -26.59 7.97 19.37
C THR A 195 -26.41 8.68 18.02
N VAL A 196 -27.39 8.56 17.12
CA VAL A 196 -27.37 9.26 15.82
C VAL A 196 -27.36 10.78 16.01
N HIS A 197 -28.10 11.29 16.99
CA HIS A 197 -28.09 12.73 17.30
C HIS A 197 -26.73 13.19 17.83
N ASN A 198 -26.09 12.40 18.69
CA ASN A 198 -24.76 12.69 19.20
C ASN A 198 -23.71 12.69 18.06
N ILE A 199 -23.78 11.72 17.17
CA ILE A 199 -22.93 11.66 15.97
C ILE A 199 -23.13 12.93 15.11
N TYR A 200 -24.38 13.33 14.86
CA TYR A 200 -24.71 14.55 14.12
C TYR A 200 -24.04 15.78 14.71
N GLN A 201 -24.17 16.00 16.02
CA GLN A 201 -23.59 17.15 16.70
C GLN A 201 -22.05 17.10 16.71
N ASN A 202 -21.48 15.91 16.94
CA ASN A 202 -20.04 15.72 16.98
C ASN A 202 -19.39 16.01 15.62
N ILE A 203 -19.98 15.49 14.55
CA ILE A 203 -19.49 15.76 13.19
C ILE A 203 -19.62 17.25 12.85
N HIS A 204 -20.75 17.88 13.18
CA HIS A 204 -20.96 19.30 12.92
C HIS A 204 -19.92 20.18 13.58
N ARG A 205 -19.61 19.90 14.84
CA ARG A 205 -18.73 20.73 15.64
C ARG A 205 -17.25 20.49 15.35
N ILE A 206 -16.85 19.23 15.11
CA ILE A 206 -15.44 18.82 15.06
C ILE A 206 -14.98 18.61 13.63
N HIS A 207 -15.68 17.76 12.86
CA HIS A 207 -15.21 17.29 11.56
C HIS A 207 -15.56 18.22 10.41
N TYR A 208 -16.80 18.71 10.39
CA TYR A 208 -17.31 19.49 9.27
C TYR A 208 -16.51 20.77 8.97
N PRO A 209 -16.07 21.58 9.96
CA PRO A 209 -15.23 22.74 9.68
C PRO A 209 -13.93 22.38 8.98
N ALA A 210 -13.26 21.29 9.44
CA ALA A 210 -12.01 20.82 8.83
C ALA A 210 -12.23 20.29 7.40
N LEU A 211 -13.33 19.54 7.18
CA LEU A 211 -13.71 19.09 5.84
C LEU A 211 -13.91 20.26 4.88
N LYS A 212 -14.62 21.31 5.32
CA LYS A 212 -14.85 22.52 4.50
C LYS A 212 -13.54 23.19 4.08
N VAL A 213 -12.67 23.48 5.04
CA VAL A 213 -11.36 24.10 4.77
C VAL A 213 -10.53 23.24 3.81
N PHE A 214 -10.51 21.93 4.04
CA PHE A 214 -9.76 21.01 3.19
C PHE A 214 -10.33 20.97 1.76
N THR A 215 -11.64 20.83 1.59
CA THR A 215 -12.26 20.78 0.26
C THR A 215 -12.15 22.11 -0.49
N GLU A 216 -12.17 23.23 0.20
CA GLU A 216 -11.92 24.56 -0.38
C GLU A 216 -10.48 24.67 -0.92
N SER A 217 -9.50 24.06 -0.24
CA SER A 217 -8.11 24.04 -0.69
C SER A 217 -7.89 23.22 -1.97
N LEU A 218 -8.83 22.32 -2.29
CA LEU A 218 -8.83 21.53 -3.51
C LEU A 218 -9.69 22.14 -4.63
N SER A 219 -10.25 23.32 -4.43
CA SER A 219 -11.06 24.01 -5.45
C SER A 219 -10.27 24.19 -6.74
N ASN A 220 -10.88 23.85 -7.87
CA ASN A 220 -10.27 23.92 -9.21
C ASN A 220 -9.10 22.94 -9.45
N ILE A 221 -8.89 21.97 -8.57
CA ILE A 221 -7.92 20.89 -8.76
C ILE A 221 -8.69 19.63 -9.18
N PRO A 222 -8.27 18.92 -10.24
CA PRO A 222 -8.85 17.62 -10.59
C PRO A 222 -8.65 16.61 -9.45
N VAL A 223 -9.75 16.13 -8.88
CA VAL A 223 -9.77 15.18 -7.77
C VAL A 223 -10.45 13.89 -8.20
N GLN A 224 -9.86 12.77 -7.87
CA GLN A 224 -10.40 11.42 -8.03
C GLN A 224 -10.64 10.84 -6.63
N LEU A 225 -11.82 10.26 -6.43
CA LEU A 225 -12.27 9.73 -5.14
C LEU A 225 -12.40 8.22 -5.20
N GLU A 226 -12.04 7.57 -4.10
CA GLU A 226 -12.26 6.14 -3.88
C GLU A 226 -11.69 5.25 -5.01
N LEU A 227 -10.52 5.61 -5.56
CA LEU A 227 -9.90 4.84 -6.63
C LEU A 227 -9.18 3.61 -6.11
N SER A 228 -9.50 2.46 -6.73
CA SER A 228 -8.85 1.20 -6.45
C SER A 228 -7.63 1.00 -7.34
N PHE A 229 -6.54 0.59 -6.73
CA PHE A 229 -5.27 0.29 -7.38
C PHE A 229 -4.72 -1.06 -6.91
N PHE A 230 -3.90 -1.67 -7.73
CA PHE A 230 -3.14 -2.86 -7.36
C PHE A 230 -1.76 -2.84 -7.99
N SER A 231 -0.84 -3.57 -7.39
CA SER A 231 0.49 -3.80 -7.92
C SER A 231 0.87 -5.27 -7.78
N PRO A 232 0.92 -6.00 -8.90
CA PRO A 232 1.39 -7.38 -8.88
C PRO A 232 2.88 -7.49 -8.57
N ASP A 233 3.66 -6.42 -8.75
CA ASP A 233 5.06 -6.40 -8.36
C ASP A 233 5.27 -6.47 -6.84
N TYR A 234 4.38 -5.83 -6.07
CA TYR A 234 4.46 -5.80 -4.62
C TYR A 234 3.43 -6.70 -3.94
N GLY A 235 2.53 -7.32 -4.70
CA GLY A 235 1.43 -8.11 -4.15
C GLY A 235 0.52 -7.30 -3.24
N LEU A 236 0.23 -6.07 -3.62
CA LEU A 236 -0.59 -5.13 -2.86
C LEU A 236 -1.77 -4.65 -3.69
N GLN A 237 -2.87 -4.42 -3.01
CA GLN A 237 -4.02 -3.71 -3.53
C GLN A 237 -4.57 -2.74 -2.49
N GLY A 238 -5.36 -1.77 -2.93
CA GLY A 238 -6.01 -0.85 -2.00
C GLY A 238 -6.85 0.19 -2.72
N ARG A 239 -7.63 0.92 -1.94
CA ARG A 239 -8.48 2.00 -2.39
C ARG A 239 -8.10 3.27 -1.67
N VAL A 240 -7.67 4.26 -2.44
CA VAL A 240 -7.22 5.56 -1.94
C VAL A 240 -8.42 6.49 -1.82
N ASP A 241 -8.63 7.12 -0.69
CA ASP A 241 -9.75 8.03 -0.47
C ASP A 241 -9.73 9.19 -1.47
N ILE A 242 -8.59 9.87 -1.59
CA ILE A 242 -8.41 11.02 -2.47
C ILE A 242 -7.10 10.92 -3.23
N LEU A 243 -7.18 11.06 -4.54
CA LEU A 243 -6.05 11.26 -5.43
C LEU A 243 -6.27 12.56 -6.21
N TYR A 244 -5.30 13.47 -6.18
CA TYR A 244 -5.38 14.70 -6.97
C TYR A 244 -4.05 14.98 -7.69
N GLU A 245 -4.13 15.74 -8.79
CA GLU A 245 -2.96 16.12 -9.57
C GLU A 245 -2.69 17.62 -9.42
N LYS A 246 -1.50 17.96 -8.98
CA LYS A 246 -1.03 19.32 -8.83
C LYS A 246 0.46 19.41 -9.18
N ASP A 247 0.86 20.46 -9.89
CA ASP A 247 2.25 20.71 -10.29
C ASP A 247 2.90 19.51 -11.01
N GLY A 248 2.11 18.80 -11.85
CA GLY A 248 2.57 17.63 -12.60
C GLY A 248 2.84 16.39 -11.76
N LYS A 249 2.37 16.35 -10.52
CA LYS A 249 2.52 15.23 -9.59
C LYS A 249 1.18 14.75 -9.09
N ARG A 250 1.10 13.44 -8.76
CA ARG A 250 -0.04 12.83 -8.07
C ARG A 250 0.15 12.89 -6.57
N HIS A 251 -0.86 13.36 -5.87
CA HIS A 251 -0.88 13.46 -4.42
C HIS A 251 -1.96 12.54 -3.84
N ILE A 252 -1.60 11.83 -2.79
CA ILE A 252 -2.48 10.92 -2.07
C ILE A 252 -2.93 11.60 -0.77
N VAL A 253 -4.21 11.46 -0.43
CA VAL A 253 -4.71 11.79 0.90
C VAL A 253 -5.60 10.67 1.40
N GLU A 254 -5.27 10.17 2.58
CA GLU A 254 -6.08 9.23 3.36
C GLU A 254 -6.79 9.99 4.46
N LEU A 255 -8.11 9.87 4.55
CA LEU A 255 -8.93 10.51 5.59
C LEU A 255 -8.95 9.64 6.86
N LYS A 256 -8.74 10.27 7.98
CA LYS A 256 -8.94 9.66 9.31
C LYS A 256 -9.83 10.55 10.18
N SER A 257 -10.95 9.98 10.66
CA SER A 257 -11.86 10.65 11.59
C SER A 257 -11.57 10.34 13.05
N GLY A 258 -10.68 9.39 13.33
CA GLY A 258 -10.25 9.01 14.66
C GLY A 258 -9.42 10.10 15.35
N LYS A 259 -9.08 9.85 16.62
CA LYS A 259 -8.17 10.72 17.37
C LYS A 259 -6.79 10.72 16.70
N SER A 260 -6.21 11.89 16.58
CA SER A 260 -4.81 12.06 16.16
C SER A 260 -3.92 12.32 17.38
N HIS A 261 -2.65 12.00 17.28
CA HIS A 261 -1.64 12.63 18.14
C HIS A 261 -1.59 14.13 17.84
N LEU A 262 -1.04 14.93 18.78
CA LEU A 262 -0.91 16.37 18.56
C LEU A 262 0.00 16.68 17.35
N TYR A 263 1.11 15.97 17.22
CA TYR A 263 2.15 16.24 16.20
C TYR A 263 2.51 14.99 15.39
N ASP A 264 2.35 13.79 15.97
CA ASP A 264 2.71 12.52 15.34
C ASP A 264 1.55 11.86 14.61
N VAL A 265 1.88 10.88 13.78
CA VAL A 265 0.97 10.06 13.03
C VAL A 265 1.05 8.62 13.56
N TRP A 266 -0.09 7.97 13.72
CA TRP A 266 -0.15 6.56 14.10
C TRP A 266 0.58 5.69 13.08
N LYS A 267 1.37 4.72 13.54
CA LYS A 267 2.19 3.87 12.69
C LYS A 267 1.36 3.13 11.63
N ASN A 268 0.20 2.59 12.00
CA ASN A 268 -0.70 1.93 11.06
C ASN A 268 -1.15 2.88 9.92
N ASN A 269 -1.45 4.14 10.21
CA ASN A 269 -1.83 5.12 9.19
C ASN A 269 -0.65 5.45 8.27
N ILE A 270 0.58 5.53 8.82
CA ILE A 270 1.80 5.70 8.02
C ILE A 270 1.95 4.51 7.07
N MET A 271 1.83 3.28 7.57
CA MET A 271 2.01 2.06 6.79
C MET A 271 0.98 1.92 5.68
N GLN A 272 -0.26 2.33 5.91
CA GLN A 272 -1.30 2.36 4.88
C GLN A 272 -0.92 3.29 3.72
N VAL A 273 -0.47 4.49 4.03
CA VAL A 273 -0.06 5.48 3.02
C VAL A 273 1.24 5.06 2.32
N ILE A 274 2.17 4.39 3.01
CA ILE A 274 3.36 3.76 2.41
C ILE A 274 2.94 2.70 1.38
N ALA A 275 1.98 1.83 1.73
CA ALA A 275 1.47 0.81 0.81
C ALA A 275 0.88 1.45 -0.47
N TYR A 276 0.05 2.47 -0.33
CA TYR A 276 -0.50 3.22 -1.47
C TYR A 276 0.59 3.87 -2.32
N SER A 277 1.61 4.44 -1.67
CA SER A 277 2.74 5.06 -2.36
C SER A 277 3.53 4.04 -3.20
N MET A 278 3.74 2.84 -2.67
CA MET A 278 4.38 1.74 -3.39
C MET A 278 3.56 1.32 -4.61
N ILE A 279 2.25 1.10 -4.44
CA ILE A 279 1.34 0.72 -5.53
C ILE A 279 1.38 1.77 -6.64
N LEU A 280 1.20 3.05 -6.31
CA LEU A 280 1.07 4.12 -7.29
C LEU A 280 2.39 4.48 -7.98
N ARG A 281 3.53 4.26 -7.32
CA ARG A 281 4.85 4.48 -7.92
C ARG A 281 5.10 3.60 -9.16
N LYS A 282 4.50 2.41 -9.17
CA LYS A 282 4.61 1.46 -10.30
C LYS A 282 3.48 1.58 -11.31
N SER A 283 2.32 2.09 -10.92
CA SER A 283 1.10 2.08 -11.74
C SER A 283 0.89 3.33 -12.61
N GLY A 284 1.75 4.33 -12.58
CA GLY A 284 1.49 5.59 -13.26
C GLY A 284 2.66 6.21 -14.01
N ARG A 285 2.35 6.94 -15.10
CA ARG A 285 3.31 7.78 -15.83
C ARG A 285 3.61 9.09 -15.11
N ILE A 286 2.70 9.54 -14.23
CA ILE A 286 2.81 10.78 -13.48
C ILE A 286 3.53 10.48 -12.17
N PRO A 287 4.60 11.21 -11.83
CA PRO A 287 5.35 10.98 -10.60
C PRO A 287 4.50 11.23 -9.35
N LEU A 288 4.80 10.50 -8.29
CA LEU A 288 4.16 10.68 -7.00
C LEU A 288 4.68 11.97 -6.33
N GLY A 289 3.75 12.77 -5.82
CA GLY A 289 4.00 13.94 -5.00
C GLY A 289 3.94 13.62 -3.51
N TYR A 290 3.17 14.39 -2.75
CA TYR A 290 2.97 14.13 -1.34
C TYR A 290 2.00 12.98 -1.12
N SER A 291 2.30 12.15 -0.14
CA SER A 291 1.40 11.18 0.44
C SER A 291 1.05 11.66 1.84
N SER A 292 -0.24 11.82 2.11
CA SER A 292 -0.69 12.57 3.28
C SER A 292 -1.82 11.86 4.01
N ILE A 293 -1.95 12.17 5.29
CA ILE A 293 -3.08 11.78 6.12
C ILE A 293 -3.79 13.04 6.55
N PHE A 294 -5.10 13.06 6.36
CA PHE A 294 -5.97 14.14 6.79
C PHE A 294 -6.78 13.70 8.00
N TYR A 295 -6.45 14.23 9.17
CA TYR A 295 -7.19 14.00 10.41
C TYR A 295 -8.28 15.04 10.58
N SER A 296 -9.51 14.70 10.24
CA SER A 296 -10.63 15.65 10.31
C SER A 296 -10.99 16.10 11.74
N SER A 297 -10.47 15.43 12.78
CA SER A 297 -10.65 15.79 14.18
C SER A 297 -9.51 16.63 14.78
N ALA A 298 -8.43 16.87 14.03
CA ALA A 298 -7.21 17.46 14.60
C ALA A 298 -7.24 18.99 14.77
N GLY A 299 -8.21 19.69 14.18
CA GLY A 299 -8.23 21.15 14.16
C GLY A 299 -7.05 21.73 13.35
N GLU A 300 -6.11 22.38 14.02
CA GLU A 300 -4.87 22.83 13.41
C GLU A 300 -3.98 21.64 13.02
N ASN A 301 -3.21 21.78 11.94
CA ASN A 301 -2.34 20.73 11.42
C ASN A 301 -3.06 19.40 11.06
N ALA A 302 -4.27 19.53 10.52
CA ALA A 302 -5.09 18.37 10.15
C ALA A 302 -4.48 17.55 9.00
N LEU A 303 -3.85 18.19 8.01
CA LEU A 303 -3.17 17.52 6.89
C LEU A 303 -1.69 17.30 7.20
N ARG A 304 -1.26 16.04 7.23
CA ARG A 304 0.11 15.65 7.56
C ARG A 304 0.76 14.88 6.43
N HIS A 305 1.88 15.40 5.95
CA HIS A 305 2.66 14.76 4.90
C HIS A 305 3.52 13.64 5.47
N ILE A 306 3.49 12.50 4.81
CA ILE A 306 4.25 11.31 5.19
C ILE A 306 5.45 11.19 4.24
N SER A 307 6.64 11.17 4.84
CA SER A 307 7.87 10.87 4.11
C SER A 307 7.99 9.37 3.91
N THR A 308 7.98 8.93 2.66
CA THR A 308 8.26 7.54 2.33
C THR A 308 9.75 7.26 2.50
N ASN A 309 10.09 6.17 3.15
CA ASN A 309 11.47 5.70 3.23
C ASN A 309 11.55 4.19 3.03
N LEU A 310 12.71 3.74 2.62
CA LEU A 310 12.93 2.35 2.27
C LEU A 310 12.77 1.39 3.47
N THR A 311 13.11 1.82 4.67
CA THR A 311 12.98 1.01 5.88
C THR A 311 11.53 0.65 6.16
N LEU A 312 10.61 1.62 6.07
CA LEU A 312 9.18 1.40 6.23
C LEU A 312 8.61 0.49 5.12
N GLU A 313 9.06 0.67 3.87
CA GLU A 313 8.66 -0.19 2.76
C GLU A 313 9.10 -1.65 2.99
N GLN A 314 10.31 -1.84 3.50
CA GLN A 314 10.84 -3.16 3.82
C GLN A 314 10.11 -3.81 5.02
N GLU A 315 9.82 -3.03 6.05
CA GLU A 315 9.03 -3.49 7.20
C GLU A 315 7.61 -3.93 6.76
N LEU A 316 6.97 -3.13 5.90
CA LEU A 316 5.67 -3.46 5.32
C LEU A 316 5.71 -4.77 4.53
N MET A 317 6.74 -4.96 3.69
CA MET A 317 6.90 -6.19 2.91
C MET A 317 7.24 -7.40 3.77
N MET A 318 7.99 -7.25 4.85
CA MET A 318 8.23 -8.32 5.81
C MET A 318 6.92 -8.79 6.46
N CYS A 319 6.05 -7.86 6.86
CA CYS A 319 4.73 -8.18 7.38
C CYS A 319 3.89 -8.92 6.35
N ARG A 320 3.81 -8.38 5.13
CA ARG A 320 3.09 -8.99 4.02
C ARG A 320 3.56 -10.43 3.74
N ASN A 321 4.85 -10.65 3.67
CA ASN A 321 5.42 -11.98 3.41
C ASN A 321 5.08 -12.97 4.54
N ARG A 322 5.06 -12.53 5.80
CA ARG A 322 4.62 -13.36 6.93
C ARG A 322 3.15 -13.74 6.82
N ILE A 323 2.29 -12.79 6.45
CA ILE A 323 0.85 -13.04 6.23
C ILE A 323 0.68 -14.13 5.16
N VAL A 324 1.37 -13.99 4.03
CA VAL A 324 1.31 -14.97 2.92
C VAL A 324 1.77 -16.35 3.39
N GLY A 325 2.87 -16.44 4.13
CA GLY A 325 3.35 -17.70 4.70
C GLY A 325 2.36 -18.35 5.68
N ILE A 326 1.75 -17.56 6.57
CA ILE A 326 0.71 -18.04 7.49
C ILE A 326 -0.50 -18.56 6.70
N MET A 327 -0.98 -17.81 5.73
CA MET A 327 -2.12 -18.20 4.91
C MET A 327 -1.85 -19.48 4.10
N HIS A 328 -0.62 -19.63 3.58
CA HIS A 328 -0.22 -20.87 2.91
C HIS A 328 -0.29 -22.07 3.86
N ASN A 329 0.28 -21.95 5.05
CA ASN A 329 0.27 -23.03 6.05
C ASN A 329 -1.15 -23.41 6.47
N LEU A 330 -2.03 -22.42 6.71
CA LEU A 330 -3.44 -22.65 7.03
C LEU A 330 -4.25 -23.30 5.90
N ALA A 331 -3.80 -23.19 4.66
CA ALA A 331 -4.48 -23.80 3.51
C ALA A 331 -4.06 -25.27 3.28
N ILE A 332 -2.94 -25.69 3.89
CA ILE A 332 -2.41 -27.07 3.78
C ILE A 332 -2.91 -27.96 4.92
N ASP A 333 -3.11 -27.39 6.11
CA ASP A 333 -3.68 -28.08 7.28
C ASP A 333 -5.18 -28.31 7.15
#